data_d0a1dba7d4b7a827aab4c45fe5ef22f3
#
_entry.id   d0a1dba7d4b7a827aab4c45fe5ef22f3
#
_cell.length_a   1.000
_cell.length_b   1.000
_cell.length_c   1.000
_cell.angle_alpha   90.00
_cell.angle_beta   90.00
_cell.angle_gamma   90.00
#
_symmetry.space_group_name_H-M   'P 1'
#
loop_
_entity.id
_entity.type
_entity.pdbx_description
1 polymer ?
#
loop_
_entity_poly.entity_id
_entity_poly.type
_entity_poly.pdbx_seq_one_letter_code
_entity_poly.pdbx_strand_id
1 'polypeptide(L)'
;MSRPVQHLLVVEDDSTWRRCLEEAAQAEGLVVSQATDGVEALDWLSTRPRAGHPDIILLDLVLPRMDGWELYGQLRTNERLRHLNVLMFSAALSGQEPLLGGVVGYLHKPHTPDAMLHELRARLRHLPAPPAREPSGPYELRFQDEVSVSLRLLPRGLGHAVRLHLLRAAELVGTELPLASTWLQALPGTPPSLLVTVEGVRVVLEVDDERRVLLASDVDVPGRLLRPS
;
A
#
# COMPACT_ATOMS: atom_id res chain seq x y z
N MET A 1 -3.50 14.98 22.70
CA MET A 1 -2.89 13.69 23.12
C MET A 1 -3.52 12.59 22.27
N SER A 2 -2.75 11.84 21.49
CA SER A 2 -3.26 10.71 20.72
C SER A 2 -3.69 9.58 21.66
N ARG A 3 -4.85 8.97 21.36
CA ARG A 3 -5.31 7.78 22.10
C ARG A 3 -4.30 6.64 21.83
N PRO A 4 -3.92 5.86 22.86
CA PRO A 4 -3.06 4.70 22.62
C PRO A 4 -3.76 3.69 21.70
N VAL A 5 -2.99 3.04 20.84
CA VAL A 5 -3.49 1.93 20.01
C VAL A 5 -4.00 0.82 20.92
N GLN A 6 -5.19 0.31 20.65
CA GLN A 6 -5.82 -0.75 21.41
C GLN A 6 -6.13 -1.98 20.54
N HIS A 7 -6.30 -1.78 19.22
CA HIS A 7 -6.69 -2.84 18.31
C HIS A 7 -5.82 -2.84 17.05
N LEU A 8 -5.16 -3.96 16.80
CA LEU A 8 -4.30 -4.23 15.64
C LEU A 8 -4.97 -5.28 14.74
N LEU A 9 -5.07 -5.00 13.43
CA LEU A 9 -5.36 -6.03 12.44
C LEU A 9 -4.05 -6.46 11.78
N VAL A 10 -3.69 -7.72 11.90
CA VAL A 10 -2.52 -8.33 11.24
C VAL A 10 -2.97 -9.01 9.96
N VAL A 11 -2.42 -8.60 8.83
CA VAL A 11 -2.69 -9.20 7.51
C VAL A 11 -1.38 -9.82 7.00
N GLU A 12 -1.29 -11.14 7.10
CA GLU A 12 -0.05 -11.92 6.90
C GLU A 12 -0.43 -13.36 6.55
N ASP A 13 0.12 -13.95 5.49
CA ASP A 13 -0.18 -15.32 5.08
C ASP A 13 0.63 -16.38 5.83
N ASP A 14 1.86 -16.07 6.22
CA ASP A 14 2.70 -16.98 7.01
C ASP A 14 2.19 -17.11 8.44
N SER A 15 1.74 -18.32 8.79
CA SER A 15 1.19 -18.62 10.11
C SER A 15 2.18 -18.43 11.26
N THR A 16 3.48 -18.59 11.02
CA THR A 16 4.54 -18.40 12.02
C THR A 16 4.68 -16.92 12.34
N TRP A 17 4.80 -16.08 11.32
CA TRP A 17 4.84 -14.63 11.50
C TRP A 17 3.57 -14.11 12.13
N ARG A 18 2.41 -14.55 11.66
CA ARG A 18 1.11 -14.11 12.18
C ARG A 18 0.96 -14.41 13.66
N ARG A 19 1.35 -15.62 14.10
CA ARG A 19 1.33 -16.00 15.53
C ARG A 19 2.32 -15.19 16.36
N CYS A 20 3.55 -15.01 15.90
CA CYS A 20 4.54 -14.21 16.60
C CYS A 20 4.08 -12.76 16.81
N LEU A 21 3.49 -12.15 15.76
CA LEU A 21 2.95 -10.80 15.81
C LEU A 21 1.77 -10.68 16.79
N GLU A 22 0.90 -11.69 16.80
CA GLU A 22 -0.23 -11.77 17.74
C GLU A 22 0.26 -11.85 19.19
N GLU A 23 1.09 -12.84 19.51
CA GLU A 23 1.64 -13.05 20.86
C GLU A 23 2.32 -11.78 21.39
N ALA A 24 3.02 -11.12 20.53
CA ALA A 24 3.73 -9.89 20.83
C ALA A 24 2.84 -8.69 21.09
N ALA A 25 1.85 -8.51 20.24
CA ALA A 25 0.90 -7.42 20.39
C ALA A 25 0.02 -7.63 21.63
N GLN A 26 -0.39 -8.88 21.91
CA GLN A 26 -1.13 -9.23 23.12
C GLN A 26 -0.31 -9.01 24.39
N ALA A 27 1.00 -9.27 24.37
CA ALA A 27 1.89 -8.98 25.49
C ALA A 27 1.97 -7.47 25.81
N GLU A 28 1.69 -6.60 24.84
CA GLU A 28 1.56 -5.14 25.03
C GLU A 28 0.11 -4.71 25.38
N GLY A 29 -0.80 -5.65 25.59
CA GLY A 29 -2.19 -5.39 25.95
C GLY A 29 -3.08 -4.99 24.76
N LEU A 30 -2.64 -5.27 23.51
CA LEU A 30 -3.43 -4.97 22.32
C LEU A 30 -4.44 -6.10 22.03
N VAL A 31 -5.60 -5.73 21.54
CA VAL A 31 -6.53 -6.66 20.88
C VAL A 31 -6.01 -6.91 19.48
N VAL A 32 -5.92 -8.17 19.07
CA VAL A 32 -5.45 -8.55 17.74
C VAL A 32 -6.54 -9.25 16.96
N SER A 33 -6.78 -8.79 15.74
CA SER A 33 -7.52 -9.51 14.71
C SER A 33 -6.56 -9.94 13.62
N GLN A 34 -6.89 -11.00 12.88
CA GLN A 34 -6.03 -11.57 11.87
C GLN A 34 -6.78 -11.75 10.56
N ALA A 35 -6.02 -11.67 9.46
CA ALA A 35 -6.44 -12.08 8.12
C ALA A 35 -5.23 -12.71 7.41
N THR A 36 -5.49 -13.68 6.54
CA THR A 36 -4.45 -14.42 5.82
C THR A 36 -4.12 -13.82 4.45
N ASP A 37 -4.94 -12.88 3.98
CA ASP A 37 -4.75 -12.15 2.72
C ASP A 37 -5.64 -10.90 2.66
N GLY A 38 -5.49 -10.15 1.56
CA GLY A 38 -6.23 -8.90 1.36
C GLY A 38 -7.74 -9.08 1.22
N VAL A 39 -8.22 -10.20 0.66
CA VAL A 39 -9.66 -10.46 0.50
C VAL A 39 -10.29 -10.66 1.87
N GLU A 40 -9.71 -11.52 2.70
CA GLU A 40 -10.19 -11.77 4.07
C GLU A 40 -10.16 -10.49 4.92
N ALA A 41 -9.09 -9.69 4.80
CA ALA A 41 -8.97 -8.41 5.49
C ALA A 41 -10.06 -7.42 5.06
N LEU A 42 -10.33 -7.30 3.76
CA LEU A 42 -11.35 -6.41 3.23
C LEU A 42 -12.76 -6.84 3.66
N ASP A 43 -13.07 -8.13 3.62
CA ASP A 43 -14.33 -8.69 4.10
C ASP A 43 -14.49 -8.42 5.60
N TRP A 44 -13.43 -8.66 6.38
CA TRP A 44 -13.43 -8.41 7.81
C TRP A 44 -13.73 -6.93 8.14
N LEU A 45 -13.12 -6.00 7.42
CA LEU A 45 -13.32 -4.55 7.60
C LEU A 45 -14.72 -4.10 7.13
N SER A 46 -15.19 -4.63 5.98
CA SER A 46 -16.44 -4.22 5.36
C SER A 46 -17.69 -4.63 6.16
N THR A 47 -17.61 -5.73 6.89
CA THR A 47 -18.73 -6.26 7.70
C THR A 47 -18.87 -5.57 9.06
N ARG A 48 -17.91 -4.75 9.48
CA ARG A 48 -17.90 -4.09 10.80
C ARG A 48 -18.26 -2.62 10.72
N PRO A 49 -18.96 -2.09 11.74
CA PRO A 49 -19.14 -0.66 11.87
C PRO A 49 -17.80 0.04 12.17
N ARG A 50 -17.70 1.32 11.82
CA ARG A 50 -16.44 2.10 12.02
C ARG A 50 -15.90 2.04 13.45
N ALA A 51 -16.78 1.95 14.45
CA ALA A 51 -16.37 1.82 15.87
C ALA A 51 -15.68 0.49 16.18
N GLY A 52 -15.85 -0.54 15.33
CA GLY A 52 -15.21 -1.84 15.45
C GLY A 52 -13.97 -2.00 14.55
N HIS A 53 -13.56 -0.95 13.83
CA HIS A 53 -12.37 -1.00 13.02
C HIS A 53 -11.11 -0.96 13.88
N PRO A 54 -9.99 -1.52 13.39
CA PRO A 54 -8.71 -1.47 14.10
C PRO A 54 -8.17 -0.04 14.12
N ASP A 55 -7.34 0.28 15.09
CA ASP A 55 -6.61 1.54 15.15
C ASP A 55 -5.47 1.56 14.11
N ILE A 56 -4.94 0.37 13.78
CA ILE A 56 -3.86 0.20 12.82
C ILE A 56 -3.96 -1.16 12.13
N ILE A 57 -3.59 -1.21 10.86
CA ILE A 57 -3.42 -2.43 10.07
C ILE A 57 -1.93 -2.66 9.86
N LEU A 58 -1.39 -3.79 10.33
CA LEU A 58 -0.08 -4.28 9.94
C LEU A 58 -0.24 -5.14 8.71
N LEU A 59 0.28 -4.68 7.57
CA LEU A 59 -0.02 -5.22 6.26
C LEU A 59 1.24 -5.75 5.57
N ASP A 60 1.29 -7.06 5.35
CA ASP A 60 2.27 -7.62 4.41
C ASP A 60 1.93 -7.21 2.97
N LEU A 61 2.95 -6.92 2.21
CA LEU A 61 2.83 -6.54 0.81
C LEU A 61 2.75 -7.76 -0.13
N VAL A 62 3.25 -8.92 0.31
CA VAL A 62 3.29 -10.16 -0.48
C VAL A 62 2.28 -11.15 0.07
N LEU A 63 1.06 -11.07 -0.39
CA LEU A 63 -0.06 -11.92 0.03
C LEU A 63 -0.64 -12.69 -1.17
N PRO A 64 -1.26 -13.86 -0.92
CA PRO A 64 -2.02 -14.57 -1.95
C PRO A 64 -3.35 -13.85 -2.25
N ARG A 65 -3.99 -14.21 -3.35
CA ARG A 65 -5.31 -13.73 -3.83
C ARG A 65 -5.34 -12.22 -4.09
N MET A 66 -5.36 -11.40 -3.04
CA MET A 66 -5.26 -9.95 -3.08
C MET A 66 -4.00 -9.54 -2.34
N ASP A 67 -3.04 -8.95 -3.03
CA ASP A 67 -1.79 -8.51 -2.42
C ASP A 67 -1.98 -7.25 -1.55
N GLY A 68 -0.95 -6.92 -0.75
CA GLY A 68 -1.05 -5.79 0.18
C GLY A 68 -1.21 -4.44 -0.52
N TRP A 69 -0.70 -4.28 -1.75
CA TRP A 69 -0.89 -3.06 -2.52
C TRP A 69 -2.31 -2.92 -3.05
N GLU A 70 -2.90 -4.02 -3.51
CA GLU A 70 -4.31 -4.06 -3.93
C GLU A 70 -5.23 -3.75 -2.76
N LEU A 71 -4.98 -4.36 -1.59
CA LEU A 71 -5.73 -4.04 -0.37
C LEU A 71 -5.59 -2.57 0.01
N TYR A 72 -4.36 -2.04 0.03
CA TYR A 72 -4.12 -0.62 0.33
C TYR A 72 -4.91 0.29 -0.64
N GLY A 73 -4.88 0.02 -1.94
CA GLY A 73 -5.68 0.75 -2.92
C GLY A 73 -7.17 0.75 -2.60
N GLN A 74 -7.74 -0.42 -2.25
CA GLN A 74 -9.14 -0.55 -1.84
C GLN A 74 -9.44 0.23 -0.55
N LEU A 75 -8.53 0.22 0.42
CA LEU A 75 -8.69 1.00 1.64
C LEU A 75 -8.74 2.51 1.37
N ARG A 76 -7.92 3.03 0.46
CA ARG A 76 -7.84 4.47 0.15
C ARG A 76 -9.02 4.97 -0.66
N THR A 77 -9.53 4.19 -1.60
CA THR A 77 -10.68 4.55 -2.44
C THR A 77 -12.03 4.39 -1.73
N ASN A 78 -12.09 3.58 -0.67
CA ASN A 78 -13.32 3.36 0.08
C ASN A 78 -13.50 4.44 1.17
N GLU A 79 -14.54 5.26 1.05
CA GLU A 79 -14.84 6.36 2.00
C GLU A 79 -14.97 5.90 3.47
N ARG A 80 -15.41 4.66 3.69
CA ARG A 80 -15.55 4.10 5.04
C ARG A 80 -14.24 3.63 5.64
N LEU A 81 -13.24 3.28 4.81
CA LEU A 81 -12.00 2.63 5.21
C LEU A 81 -10.77 3.54 5.09
N ARG A 82 -10.82 4.60 4.27
CA ARG A 82 -9.66 5.48 3.99
C ARG A 82 -9.05 6.15 5.23
N HIS A 83 -9.76 6.20 6.35
CA HIS A 83 -9.26 6.75 7.60
C HIS A 83 -8.34 5.79 8.37
N LEU A 84 -8.25 4.53 7.95
CA LEU A 84 -7.46 3.51 8.65
C LEU A 84 -5.96 3.76 8.45
N ASN A 85 -5.21 3.69 9.53
CA ASN A 85 -3.76 3.74 9.50
C ASN A 85 -3.20 2.39 9.05
N VAL A 86 -2.20 2.42 8.17
CA VAL A 86 -1.53 1.23 7.66
C VAL A 86 -0.04 1.31 7.97
N LEU A 87 0.48 0.28 8.62
CA LEU A 87 1.91 0.03 8.78
C LEU A 87 2.29 -1.07 7.79
N MET A 88 3.03 -0.70 6.74
CA MET A 88 3.46 -1.65 5.72
C MET A 88 4.58 -2.53 6.26
N PHE A 89 4.51 -3.82 5.96
CA PHE A 89 5.42 -4.83 6.47
C PHE A 89 5.88 -5.75 5.35
N SER A 90 7.16 -5.73 4.99
CA SER A 90 7.65 -6.58 3.90
C SER A 90 9.16 -6.77 3.94
N ALA A 91 9.62 -7.90 3.41
CA ALA A 91 11.03 -8.15 3.15
C ALA A 91 11.56 -7.43 1.89
N ALA A 92 10.66 -6.90 1.05
CA ALA A 92 11.01 -6.27 -0.23
C ALA A 92 11.11 -4.74 -0.16
N LEU A 93 11.15 -4.16 1.04
CA LEU A 93 11.31 -2.71 1.23
C LEU A 93 12.74 -2.27 0.96
N SER A 94 12.91 -1.14 0.27
CA SER A 94 14.22 -0.55 -0.06
C SER A 94 14.75 0.40 1.02
N GLY A 95 13.88 0.84 1.94
CA GLY A 95 14.16 1.86 2.94
C GLY A 95 14.03 3.30 2.42
N GLN A 96 13.61 3.49 1.19
CA GLN A 96 13.39 4.80 0.54
C GLN A 96 11.95 4.97 0.04
N GLU A 97 11.01 4.23 0.63
CA GLU A 97 9.62 4.29 0.24
C GLU A 97 9.03 5.67 0.53
N PRO A 98 8.33 6.30 -0.45
CA PRO A 98 7.61 7.55 -0.21
C PRO A 98 6.47 7.31 0.78
N LEU A 99 6.21 8.29 1.65
CA LEU A 99 5.03 8.25 2.51
C LEU A 99 3.77 8.35 1.66
N LEU A 100 2.90 7.36 1.77
CA LEU A 100 1.58 7.32 1.17
C LEU A 100 0.52 7.79 2.17
N GLY A 101 -0.61 8.28 1.69
CA GLY A 101 -1.72 8.71 2.55
C GLY A 101 -2.22 7.61 3.47
N GLY A 102 -2.26 7.87 4.77
CA GLY A 102 -2.63 6.88 5.79
C GLY A 102 -1.62 5.76 6.04
N VAL A 103 -0.45 5.76 5.36
CA VAL A 103 0.68 4.91 5.75
C VAL A 103 1.45 5.62 6.86
N VAL A 104 1.51 5.00 8.02
CA VAL A 104 2.18 5.54 9.21
C VAL A 104 3.64 5.11 9.31
N GLY A 105 4.08 4.23 8.44
CA GLY A 105 5.47 3.80 8.32
C GLY A 105 5.63 2.52 7.54
N TYR A 106 6.89 2.13 7.40
CA TYR A 106 7.31 0.90 6.74
C TYR A 106 8.18 0.11 7.71
N LEU A 107 7.92 -1.18 7.84
CA LEU A 107 8.71 -2.13 8.61
C LEU A 107 9.31 -3.16 7.66
N HIS A 108 10.62 -3.25 7.66
CA HIS A 108 11.30 -4.33 6.96
C HIS A 108 11.14 -5.63 7.76
N LYS A 109 10.73 -6.73 7.12
CA LYS A 109 10.69 -8.06 7.76
C LYS A 109 12.11 -8.44 8.19
N PRO A 110 12.41 -8.47 9.48
CA PRO A 110 13.73 -8.89 9.96
C PRO A 110 13.87 -10.41 9.90
N HIS A 111 15.08 -10.89 10.08
CA HIS A 111 15.33 -12.35 10.11
C HIS A 111 14.83 -13.03 11.39
N THR A 112 14.46 -12.26 12.43
CA THR A 112 13.97 -12.79 13.70
C THR A 112 12.71 -12.09 14.20
N PRO A 113 11.77 -12.83 14.79
CA PRO A 113 10.55 -12.26 15.39
C PRO A 113 10.84 -11.24 16.51
N ASP A 114 11.86 -11.47 17.34
CA ASP A 114 12.18 -10.57 18.46
C ASP A 114 12.58 -9.16 18.02
N ALA A 115 13.35 -9.04 16.95
CA ALA A 115 13.72 -7.75 16.38
C ALA A 115 12.47 -7.01 15.87
N MET A 116 11.51 -7.75 15.29
CA MET A 116 10.23 -7.23 14.84
C MET A 116 9.41 -6.62 15.95
N LEU A 117 9.35 -7.29 17.09
CA LEU A 117 8.61 -6.84 18.26
C LEU A 117 9.11 -5.51 18.80
N HIS A 118 10.41 -5.37 18.87
CA HIS A 118 11.04 -4.14 19.35
C HIS A 118 10.66 -2.96 18.44
N GLU A 119 10.74 -3.15 17.14
CA GLU A 119 10.43 -2.08 16.16
C GLU A 119 8.94 -1.76 16.11
N LEU A 120 8.07 -2.78 16.10
CA LEU A 120 6.62 -2.60 16.16
C LEU A 120 6.20 -1.82 17.41
N ARG A 121 6.73 -2.16 18.59
CA ARG A 121 6.50 -1.43 19.84
C ARG A 121 6.90 0.03 19.75
N ALA A 122 8.08 0.30 19.20
CA ALA A 122 8.55 1.67 19.01
C ALA A 122 7.61 2.48 18.12
N ARG A 123 7.10 1.89 17.02
CA ARG A 123 6.17 2.52 16.10
C ARG A 123 4.80 2.77 16.71
N LEU A 124 4.24 1.78 17.42
CA LEU A 124 2.91 1.88 18.05
C LEU A 124 2.84 2.99 19.10
N ARG A 125 3.94 3.32 19.77
CA ARG A 125 4.01 4.43 20.76
C ARG A 125 3.97 5.82 20.13
N HIS A 126 4.32 5.94 18.85
CA HIS A 126 4.50 7.24 18.16
C HIS A 126 3.59 7.40 16.94
N LEU A 127 2.48 6.66 16.88
CA LEU A 127 1.53 6.80 15.78
C LEU A 127 1.00 8.23 15.67
N PRO A 128 1.05 8.83 14.49
CA PRO A 128 0.37 10.10 14.26
C PRO A 128 -1.15 9.93 14.44
N ALA A 129 -1.81 11.01 14.85
CA ALA A 129 -3.27 11.03 14.80
C ALA A 129 -3.74 10.74 13.36
N PRO A 130 -4.89 10.06 13.18
CA PRO A 130 -5.44 9.84 11.85
C PRO A 130 -5.56 11.19 11.12
N PRO A 131 -5.19 11.25 9.82
CA PRO A 131 -5.20 12.50 9.08
C PRO A 131 -6.59 13.13 9.14
N ALA A 132 -6.62 14.44 9.36
CA ALA A 132 -7.84 15.24 9.21
C ALA A 132 -8.37 15.02 7.78
N ARG A 133 -9.71 15.00 7.66
CA ARG A 133 -10.46 14.77 6.42
C ARG A 133 -9.77 15.38 5.19
N GLU A 134 -9.22 14.56 4.30
CA GLU A 134 -8.77 15.05 3.00
C GLU A 134 -9.99 15.40 2.12
N PRO A 135 -9.97 16.53 1.42
CA PRO A 135 -11.14 17.03 0.68
C PRO A 135 -11.54 16.16 -0.53
N SER A 136 -10.66 15.32 -1.04
CA SER A 136 -10.96 14.37 -2.11
C SER A 136 -10.05 13.15 -1.96
N GLY A 137 -10.63 11.94 -2.01
CA GLY A 137 -9.85 10.69 -1.99
C GLY A 137 -8.93 10.57 -3.21
N PRO A 138 -7.94 9.67 -3.18
CA PRO A 138 -7.06 9.41 -4.31
C PRO A 138 -7.86 8.91 -5.53
N TYR A 139 -7.26 8.99 -6.71
CA TYR A 139 -7.79 8.33 -7.89
C TYR A 139 -7.72 6.81 -7.72
N GLU A 140 -8.73 6.10 -8.20
CA GLU A 140 -8.69 4.64 -8.24
C GLU A 140 -7.72 4.20 -9.34
N LEU A 141 -6.73 3.38 -8.98
CA LEU A 141 -5.78 2.83 -9.93
C LEU A 141 -6.33 1.54 -10.53
N ARG A 142 -6.49 1.49 -11.84
CA ARG A 142 -6.91 0.31 -12.60
C ARG A 142 -5.83 -0.07 -13.61
N PHE A 143 -5.81 -1.34 -13.99
CA PHE A 143 -4.83 -1.88 -14.91
C PHE A 143 -5.53 -2.56 -16.09
N GLN A 144 -5.03 -2.34 -17.29
CA GLN A 144 -5.34 -3.23 -18.41
C GLN A 144 -4.69 -4.59 -18.18
N ASP A 145 -5.30 -5.66 -18.71
CA ASP A 145 -4.85 -7.04 -18.47
C ASP A 145 -3.38 -7.26 -18.88
N GLU A 146 -2.98 -6.71 -20.01
CA GLU A 146 -1.60 -6.82 -20.52
C GLU A 146 -0.58 -6.15 -19.58
N VAL A 147 -0.91 -4.99 -19.02
CA VAL A 147 -0.08 -4.28 -18.04
C VAL A 147 0.02 -5.08 -16.76
N SER A 148 -1.10 -5.62 -16.25
CA SER A 148 -1.12 -6.47 -15.07
C SER A 148 -0.20 -7.69 -15.20
N VAL A 149 -0.24 -8.36 -16.35
CA VAL A 149 0.64 -9.51 -16.65
C VAL A 149 2.10 -9.08 -16.67
N SER A 150 2.42 -8.00 -17.39
CA SER A 150 3.79 -7.50 -17.51
C SER A 150 4.39 -7.12 -16.16
N LEU A 151 3.62 -6.45 -15.29
CA LEU A 151 4.07 -6.07 -13.95
C LEU A 151 4.29 -7.28 -13.01
N ARG A 152 3.54 -8.38 -13.20
CA ARG A 152 3.75 -9.63 -12.43
C ARG A 152 5.03 -10.37 -12.83
N LEU A 153 5.51 -10.17 -14.06
CA LEU A 153 6.75 -10.77 -14.57
C LEU A 153 8.01 -10.03 -14.12
N LEU A 154 7.89 -8.85 -13.55
CA LEU A 154 9.03 -8.11 -13.00
C LEU A 154 9.66 -8.83 -11.80
N PRO A 155 10.98 -8.66 -11.57
CA PRO A 155 11.60 -9.05 -10.31
C PRO A 155 10.82 -8.45 -9.13
N ARG A 156 10.62 -9.23 -8.05
CA ARG A 156 9.72 -8.85 -6.93
C ARG A 156 9.98 -7.44 -6.40
N GLY A 157 11.23 -7.08 -6.13
CA GLY A 157 11.58 -5.74 -5.63
C GLY A 157 11.19 -4.63 -6.61
N LEU A 158 11.46 -4.81 -7.90
CA LEU A 158 11.12 -3.84 -8.94
C LEU A 158 9.61 -3.74 -9.15
N GLY A 159 8.89 -4.86 -9.16
CA GLY A 159 7.43 -4.86 -9.25
C GLY A 159 6.78 -4.09 -8.10
N HIS A 160 7.32 -4.21 -6.88
CA HIS A 160 6.87 -3.43 -5.72
C HIS A 160 7.17 -1.93 -5.89
N ALA A 161 8.39 -1.58 -6.31
CA ALA A 161 8.76 -0.18 -6.53
C ALA A 161 7.87 0.49 -7.57
N VAL A 162 7.57 -0.20 -8.68
CA VAL A 162 6.66 0.31 -9.72
C VAL A 162 5.26 0.53 -9.15
N ARG A 163 4.66 -0.46 -8.48
CA ARG A 163 3.32 -0.33 -7.90
C ARG A 163 3.22 0.81 -6.88
N LEU A 164 4.24 0.97 -6.05
CA LEU A 164 4.33 2.06 -5.08
C LEU A 164 4.26 3.43 -5.77
N HIS A 165 5.01 3.62 -6.86
CA HIS A 165 5.00 4.88 -7.60
C HIS A 165 3.68 5.13 -8.34
N LEU A 166 3.03 4.07 -8.85
CA LEU A 166 1.70 4.17 -9.46
C LEU A 166 0.64 4.61 -8.44
N LEU A 167 0.65 4.05 -7.23
CA LEU A 167 -0.23 4.47 -6.13
C LEU A 167 0.06 5.90 -5.70
N ARG A 168 1.33 6.28 -5.62
CA ARG A 168 1.72 7.66 -5.33
C ARG A 168 1.26 8.63 -6.41
N ALA A 169 1.31 8.25 -7.68
CA ALA A 169 0.74 9.04 -8.77
C ALA A 169 -0.77 9.24 -8.58
N ALA A 170 -1.50 8.18 -8.19
CA ALA A 170 -2.93 8.25 -7.94
C ALA A 170 -3.31 9.22 -6.79
N GLU A 171 -2.45 9.36 -5.79
CA GLU A 171 -2.62 10.36 -4.72
C GLU A 171 -2.32 11.79 -5.19
N LEU A 172 -1.24 11.96 -5.98
CA LEU A 172 -0.77 13.27 -6.40
C LEU A 172 -1.66 13.94 -7.43
N VAL A 173 -2.30 13.19 -8.33
CA VAL A 173 -3.16 13.73 -9.41
C VAL A 173 -4.35 14.51 -8.84
N GLY A 174 -4.79 14.23 -7.63
CA GLY A 174 -5.86 14.98 -6.96
C GLY A 174 -5.41 16.21 -6.18
N THR A 175 -4.11 16.55 -6.20
CA THR A 175 -3.54 17.66 -5.42
C THR A 175 -3.03 18.77 -6.35
N GLU A 176 -2.92 20.01 -5.83
CA GLU A 176 -2.35 21.16 -6.56
C GLU A 176 -0.82 21.12 -6.69
N LEU A 177 -0.19 19.99 -6.37
CA LEU A 177 1.27 19.87 -6.45
C LEU A 177 1.74 19.82 -7.91
N PRO A 178 2.85 20.52 -8.26
CA PRO A 178 3.41 20.43 -9.58
C PRO A 178 3.84 19.00 -9.88
N LEU A 179 3.30 18.41 -10.96
CA LEU A 179 3.60 17.04 -11.43
C LEU A 179 5.03 16.88 -11.99
N ALA A 180 5.91 17.86 -11.78
CA ALA A 180 7.27 17.82 -12.26
C ALA A 180 8.17 17.09 -11.26
N SER A 181 8.26 15.80 -11.38
CA SER A 181 9.23 14.95 -10.68
C SER A 181 10.01 14.10 -11.68
N THR A 182 11.15 13.58 -11.25
CA THR A 182 11.99 12.74 -12.13
C THR A 182 11.32 11.43 -12.53
N TRP A 183 10.34 10.97 -11.77
CA TRP A 183 9.64 9.70 -11.96
C TRP A 183 8.19 9.85 -12.47
N LEU A 184 7.61 11.06 -12.44
CA LEU A 184 6.23 11.33 -12.87
C LEU A 184 6.21 12.54 -13.80
N GLN A 185 5.68 12.37 -15.01
CA GLN A 185 5.62 13.40 -16.05
C GLN A 185 4.24 13.41 -16.70
N ALA A 186 3.70 14.60 -16.96
CA ALA A 186 2.51 14.73 -17.78
C ALA A 186 2.87 14.51 -19.26
N LEU A 187 2.07 13.71 -19.95
CA LEU A 187 2.17 13.53 -21.39
C LEU A 187 1.15 14.42 -22.11
N PRO A 188 1.53 15.07 -23.21
CA PRO A 188 0.59 15.80 -24.04
C PRO A 188 -0.34 14.82 -24.78
N GLY A 189 -1.62 15.10 -24.82
CA GLY A 189 -2.57 14.26 -25.54
C GLY A 189 -4.00 14.32 -25.00
N THR A 190 -4.87 13.59 -25.69
CA THR A 190 -6.28 13.39 -25.29
C THR A 190 -6.57 11.89 -25.42
N PRO A 191 -6.87 11.17 -24.35
CA PRO A 191 -7.08 11.67 -22.97
C PRO A 191 -5.78 12.18 -22.31
N PRO A 192 -5.88 13.02 -21.25
CA PRO A 192 -4.73 13.40 -20.44
C PRO A 192 -4.03 12.14 -19.89
N SER A 193 -2.72 12.10 -19.97
CA SER A 193 -1.96 10.92 -19.55
C SER A 193 -0.72 11.31 -18.76
N LEU A 194 -0.25 10.37 -17.93
CA LEU A 194 0.95 10.51 -17.13
C LEU A 194 1.92 9.39 -17.45
N LEU A 195 3.19 9.68 -17.42
CA LEU A 195 4.26 8.70 -17.52
C LEU A 195 4.91 8.53 -16.15
N VAL A 196 4.85 7.31 -15.63
CA VAL A 196 5.58 6.89 -14.44
C VAL A 196 6.82 6.11 -14.86
N THR A 197 8.00 6.53 -14.39
CA THR A 197 9.26 5.87 -14.71
C THR A 197 9.97 5.42 -13.43
N VAL A 198 10.23 4.12 -13.30
CA VAL A 198 10.88 3.51 -12.14
C VAL A 198 11.93 2.51 -12.60
N GLU A 199 13.20 2.78 -12.32
CA GLU A 199 14.34 1.92 -12.68
C GLU A 199 14.35 1.45 -14.15
N GLY A 200 13.85 2.32 -15.03
CA GLY A 200 13.78 2.05 -16.48
C GLY A 200 12.46 1.41 -16.93
N VAL A 201 11.60 0.94 -16.05
CA VAL A 201 10.23 0.55 -16.37
C VAL A 201 9.40 1.82 -16.56
N ARG A 202 8.63 1.89 -17.64
CA ARG A 202 7.80 3.04 -17.98
C ARG A 202 6.36 2.60 -18.06
N VAL A 203 5.48 3.25 -17.32
CA VAL A 203 4.03 2.95 -17.31
C VAL A 203 3.26 4.19 -17.68
N VAL A 204 2.35 4.07 -18.64
CA VAL A 204 1.44 5.14 -19.05
C VAL A 204 0.13 4.99 -18.26
N LEU A 205 -0.30 6.08 -17.64
CA LEU A 205 -1.55 6.20 -16.91
C LEU A 205 -2.47 7.18 -17.64
N GLU A 206 -3.59 6.72 -18.15
CA GLU A 206 -4.66 7.58 -18.66
C GLU A 206 -5.49 8.12 -17.50
N VAL A 207 -5.80 9.42 -17.54
CA VAL A 207 -6.52 10.11 -16.46
C VAL A 207 -8.00 10.27 -16.88
N ASP A 208 -8.90 9.67 -16.10
CA ASP A 208 -10.35 9.92 -16.19
C ASP A 208 -10.78 10.74 -14.97
N ASP A 209 -10.83 12.06 -15.13
CA ASP A 209 -11.18 12.99 -14.06
C ASP A 209 -12.64 12.86 -13.62
N GLU A 210 -13.55 12.50 -14.54
CA GLU A 210 -14.98 12.37 -14.23
C GLU A 210 -15.23 11.17 -13.31
N ARG A 211 -14.55 10.06 -13.57
CA ARG A 211 -14.67 8.84 -12.77
C ARG A 211 -13.63 8.75 -11.65
N ARG A 212 -12.67 9.67 -11.63
CA ARG A 212 -11.50 9.64 -10.73
C ARG A 212 -10.74 8.32 -10.81
N VAL A 213 -10.43 7.92 -12.02
CA VAL A 213 -9.69 6.69 -12.33
C VAL A 213 -8.38 7.02 -13.04
N LEU A 214 -7.30 6.36 -12.64
CA LEU A 214 -6.07 6.24 -13.41
C LEU A 214 -6.01 4.83 -14.00
N LEU A 215 -6.05 4.73 -15.32
CA LEU A 215 -5.94 3.47 -16.03
C LEU A 215 -4.49 3.28 -16.50
N ALA A 216 -3.79 2.30 -15.95
CA ALA A 216 -2.50 1.86 -16.49
C ALA A 216 -2.76 1.15 -17.83
N SER A 217 -2.51 1.86 -18.94
CA SER A 217 -2.90 1.45 -20.31
C SER A 217 -1.73 0.88 -21.10
N ASP A 218 -0.49 1.21 -20.74
CA ASP A 218 0.70 0.72 -21.43
C ASP A 218 1.87 0.56 -20.47
N VAL A 219 2.77 -0.40 -20.76
CA VAL A 219 3.99 -0.63 -20.00
C VAL A 219 5.14 -1.03 -20.91
N ASP A 220 6.23 -0.27 -20.83
CA ASP A 220 7.50 -0.58 -21.48
C ASP A 220 8.50 -1.10 -20.43
N VAL A 221 8.90 -2.37 -20.58
CA VAL A 221 9.86 -3.03 -19.70
C VAL A 221 11.13 -3.32 -20.49
N PRO A 222 12.28 -2.74 -20.12
CA PRO A 222 13.53 -3.02 -20.77
C PRO A 222 13.85 -4.54 -20.76
N GLY A 223 14.16 -5.11 -21.93
CA GLY A 223 14.34 -6.56 -22.10
C GLY A 223 15.36 -7.21 -21.16
N ARG A 224 16.31 -6.42 -20.63
CA ARG A 224 17.30 -6.87 -19.61
C ARG A 224 16.67 -7.18 -18.25
N LEU A 225 15.48 -6.62 -17.95
CA LEU A 225 14.79 -6.78 -16.67
C LEU A 225 13.84 -7.99 -16.65
N LEU A 226 13.53 -8.56 -17.82
CA LEU A 226 12.66 -9.74 -17.98
C LEU A 226 13.41 -11.08 -17.94
N ARG A 227 14.73 -11.07 -17.81
CA ARG A 227 15.51 -12.32 -17.74
C ARG A 227 15.48 -12.84 -16.30
N PRO A 228 15.00 -14.08 -16.08
CA PRO A 228 15.17 -14.73 -14.79
C PRO A 228 16.67 -14.89 -14.50
N SER A 229 17.10 -14.43 -13.34
CA SER A 229 18.43 -14.74 -12.75
C SER A 229 18.47 -16.17 -12.28
#